data_05d888f9e168eb070e646fd1987af634
#
_entry.id   05d888f9e168eb070e646fd1987af634
#
_cell.length_a   1.000
_cell.length_b   1.000
_cell.length_c   1.000
_cell.angle_alpha   90.00
_cell.angle_beta   90.00
_cell.angle_gamma   90.00
#
_symmetry.space_group_name_H-M   'P 1'
#
loop_
_entity.id
_entity.type
_entity.pdbx_description
1 polymer ?
#
loop_
_entity_poly.entity_id
_entity_poly.type
_entity_poly.pdbx_seq_one_letter_code
_entity_poly.pdbx_strand_id
1 'polypeptide(L)'
;GAGIVLPWDVMKNERYFMFKIETLEEHCDAFNVYVYGKDDEPTMTIRFGILPQITTQICLDKEWFKAGVLFPEALPGELKIVCHGGRIVPEEITRIEMKTIPVFHDITVRISNMALTDTYPENVQLLDVKLVDSLGQNKRKEWSGKTKDIESLKSILEKQVKDGEEGYPFENWSKWGGWKNKKLANGTGFFTKYKADGKWWLADPDGYAFFSAGPDCVNVPVDCRVDGIE
;
A
#
# COMPACT_ATOMS: atom_id res chain seq x y z
N GLY A 1 16.41 10.08 -8.47
CA GLY A 1 16.89 8.84 -7.85
C GLY A 1 17.70 8.01 -8.84
N ALA A 2 18.55 7.15 -8.35
CA ALA A 2 19.27 6.20 -9.18
C ALA A 2 18.26 5.22 -9.83
N GLY A 3 18.51 4.88 -11.09
CA GLY A 3 17.68 3.95 -11.84
C GLY A 3 18.55 2.88 -12.50
N ILE A 4 17.94 1.75 -12.79
CA ILE A 4 18.56 0.63 -13.51
C ILE A 4 17.82 0.48 -14.83
N VAL A 5 18.57 0.47 -15.93
CA VAL A 5 18.05 0.08 -17.25
C VAL A 5 18.02 -1.42 -17.34
N LEU A 6 16.84 -1.98 -17.56
CA LEU A 6 16.67 -3.42 -17.72
C LEU A 6 16.99 -3.84 -19.18
N PRO A 7 17.58 -5.02 -19.40
CA PRO A 7 18.06 -5.43 -20.72
C PRO A 7 16.92 -5.90 -21.62
N TRP A 8 16.10 -4.98 -22.13
CA TRP A 8 14.91 -5.29 -22.92
C TRP A 8 15.19 -6.16 -24.14
N ASP A 9 16.30 -5.91 -24.84
CA ASP A 9 16.66 -6.70 -26.03
C ASP A 9 16.80 -8.20 -25.76
N VAL A 10 17.17 -8.56 -24.53
CA VAL A 10 17.21 -9.95 -24.06
C VAL A 10 15.84 -10.37 -23.53
N MET A 11 15.17 -9.51 -22.77
CA MET A 11 13.88 -9.81 -22.13
C MET A 11 12.76 -10.13 -23.11
N LYS A 12 12.79 -9.58 -24.32
CA LYS A 12 11.68 -9.72 -25.28
C LYS A 12 11.40 -11.14 -25.76
N ASN A 13 12.33 -12.07 -25.58
CA ASN A 13 12.22 -13.43 -26.12
C ASN A 13 11.37 -14.37 -25.24
N GLU A 14 11.32 -14.13 -23.93
CA GLU A 14 10.61 -14.95 -22.96
C GLU A 14 9.43 -14.19 -22.37
N ARG A 15 8.44 -14.89 -21.83
CA ARG A 15 7.24 -14.25 -21.25
C ARG A 15 7.53 -13.50 -19.97
N TYR A 16 8.30 -14.10 -19.07
CA TYR A 16 8.55 -13.56 -17.73
C TYR A 16 9.98 -13.09 -17.56
N PHE A 17 10.14 -11.92 -16.96
CA PHE A 17 11.40 -11.47 -16.42
C PHE A 17 11.35 -11.54 -14.90
N MET A 18 12.23 -12.33 -14.32
CA MET A 18 12.31 -12.57 -12.89
C MET A 18 13.59 -12.04 -12.31
N PHE A 19 13.53 -11.54 -11.09
CA PHE A 19 14.69 -11.19 -10.27
C PHE A 19 14.34 -11.25 -8.80
N LYS A 20 15.34 -11.38 -7.95
CA LYS A 20 15.18 -11.21 -6.50
C LYS A 20 15.60 -9.81 -6.11
N ILE A 21 14.82 -9.19 -5.22
CA ILE A 21 15.09 -7.87 -4.68
C ILE A 21 14.93 -7.88 -3.16
N GLU A 22 15.81 -7.16 -2.49
CA GLU A 22 15.81 -6.99 -1.04
C GLU A 22 16.13 -5.54 -0.72
N THR A 23 15.34 -4.90 0.14
CA THR A 23 15.73 -3.65 0.80
C THR A 23 16.39 -3.97 2.13
N LEU A 24 17.49 -3.29 2.45
CA LEU A 24 18.19 -3.45 3.74
C LEU A 24 17.64 -2.51 4.81
N GLU A 25 16.66 -1.70 4.44
CA GLU A 25 15.99 -0.76 5.33
C GLU A 25 15.02 -1.46 6.30
N GLU A 26 14.57 -0.75 7.33
CA GLU A 26 13.58 -1.26 8.29
C GLU A 26 12.12 -0.99 7.90
N HIS A 27 11.89 -0.32 6.78
CA HIS A 27 10.57 0.03 6.24
C HIS A 27 10.37 -0.57 4.85
N CYS A 28 9.12 -0.60 4.41
CA CYS A 28 8.78 -1.03 3.06
C CYS A 28 9.28 0.00 2.05
N ASP A 29 9.81 -0.49 0.94
CA ASP A 29 10.19 0.35 -0.20
C ASP A 29 9.33 0.04 -1.41
N ALA A 30 9.16 1.04 -2.27
CA ALA A 30 8.40 0.89 -3.50
C ALA A 30 9.20 1.33 -4.73
N PHE A 31 8.89 0.68 -5.85
CA PHE A 31 9.60 0.81 -7.11
C PHE A 31 8.63 1.06 -8.25
N ASN A 32 9.08 1.83 -9.23
CA ASN A 32 8.43 1.97 -10.51
C ASN A 32 9.28 1.31 -11.60
N VAL A 33 8.65 0.47 -12.41
CA VAL A 33 9.18 0.00 -13.68
C VAL A 33 8.53 0.82 -14.77
N TYR A 34 9.30 1.64 -15.44
CA TYR A 34 8.88 2.51 -16.54
C TYR A 34 9.12 1.81 -17.86
N VAL A 35 8.09 1.69 -18.67
CA VAL A 35 8.14 1.07 -20.00
C VAL A 35 7.95 2.18 -21.05
N TYR A 36 8.94 2.35 -21.89
CA TYR A 36 9.00 3.40 -22.91
C TYR A 36 8.76 2.83 -24.29
N GLY A 37 7.94 3.53 -25.06
CA GLY A 37 7.80 3.38 -26.50
C GLY A 37 8.76 4.30 -27.25
N LYS A 38 8.25 4.96 -28.29
CA LYS A 38 9.02 5.90 -29.13
C LYS A 38 9.22 7.26 -28.49
N ASP A 39 8.38 7.59 -27.50
CA ASP A 39 8.40 8.90 -26.83
C ASP A 39 9.35 8.87 -25.64
N ASP A 40 9.79 10.05 -25.20
CA ASP A 40 10.65 10.22 -24.03
C ASP A 40 9.93 9.98 -22.70
N GLU A 41 8.58 10.07 -22.69
CA GLU A 41 7.76 9.76 -21.53
C GLU A 41 7.38 8.27 -21.49
N PRO A 42 7.28 7.67 -20.30
CA PRO A 42 6.90 6.27 -20.19
C PRO A 42 5.44 6.06 -20.65
N THR A 43 5.23 5.12 -21.55
CA THR A 43 3.90 4.71 -22.00
C THR A 43 3.15 3.99 -20.89
N MET A 44 3.86 3.21 -20.07
CA MET A 44 3.32 2.45 -18.93
C MET A 44 4.26 2.53 -17.74
N THR A 45 3.68 2.53 -16.55
CA THR A 45 4.39 2.40 -15.28
C THR A 45 3.81 1.23 -14.49
N ILE A 46 4.66 0.31 -14.08
CA ILE A 46 4.32 -0.76 -13.14
C ILE A 46 4.92 -0.39 -11.79
N ARG A 47 4.08 -0.24 -10.79
CA ARG A 47 4.50 0.03 -9.40
C ARG A 47 4.31 -1.21 -8.56
N PHE A 48 5.31 -1.54 -7.77
CA PHE A 48 5.23 -2.56 -6.74
C PHE A 48 6.00 -2.12 -5.49
N GLY A 49 5.72 -2.75 -4.36
CA GLY A 49 6.46 -2.57 -3.12
C GLY A 49 7.02 -3.89 -2.63
N ILE A 50 7.95 -3.82 -1.70
CA ILE A 50 8.54 -4.98 -1.02
C ILE A 50 8.56 -4.79 0.48
N LEU A 51 8.49 -5.90 1.21
CA LEU A 51 8.63 -5.93 2.65
C LEU A 51 10.10 -5.71 3.07
N PRO A 52 10.35 -5.08 4.22
CA PRO A 52 11.71 -4.80 4.69
C PRO A 52 12.48 -6.05 5.04
N GLN A 53 13.76 -6.08 4.67
CA GLN A 53 14.71 -7.14 5.04
C GLN A 53 14.26 -8.55 4.63
N ILE A 54 13.57 -8.66 3.51
CA ILE A 54 13.10 -9.92 2.93
C ILE A 54 13.51 -9.94 1.47
N THR A 55 14.19 -11.02 1.08
CA THR A 55 14.50 -11.26 -0.33
C THR A 55 13.24 -11.70 -1.05
N THR A 56 12.64 -10.80 -1.80
CA THR A 56 11.37 -11.00 -2.51
C THR A 56 11.63 -11.38 -3.96
N GLN A 57 10.93 -12.39 -4.47
CA GLN A 57 10.93 -12.74 -5.90
C GLN A 57 9.98 -11.79 -6.62
N ILE A 58 10.45 -11.10 -7.64
CA ILE A 58 9.64 -10.30 -8.56
C ILE A 58 9.51 -11.05 -9.87
N CYS A 59 8.31 -11.01 -10.46
CA CYS A 59 8.00 -11.61 -11.74
C CYS A 59 7.22 -10.62 -12.61
N LEU A 60 7.89 -10.00 -13.57
CA LEU A 60 7.23 -9.11 -14.54
C LEU A 60 6.71 -9.93 -15.71
N ASP A 61 5.39 -9.97 -15.89
CA ASP A 61 4.73 -10.64 -17.02
C ASP A 61 4.53 -9.65 -18.17
N LYS A 62 5.10 -9.94 -19.33
CA LYS A 62 4.96 -9.10 -20.52
C LYS A 62 3.52 -8.96 -21.02
N GLU A 63 2.64 -9.89 -20.68
CA GLU A 63 1.22 -9.76 -21.03
C GLU A 63 0.54 -8.59 -20.35
N TRP A 64 1.07 -8.10 -19.22
CA TRP A 64 0.56 -6.89 -18.57
C TRP A 64 0.68 -5.66 -19.49
N PHE A 65 1.70 -5.62 -20.33
CA PHE A 65 1.91 -4.48 -21.24
C PHE A 65 0.79 -4.35 -22.28
N LYS A 66 0.22 -5.47 -22.72
CA LYS A 66 -0.84 -5.54 -23.74
C LYS A 66 -2.25 -5.49 -23.14
N ALA A 67 -2.44 -6.17 -22.02
CA ALA A 67 -3.78 -6.45 -21.48
C ALA A 67 -4.43 -5.25 -20.77
N GLY A 68 -3.64 -4.29 -20.31
CA GLY A 68 -4.15 -3.18 -19.47
C GLY A 68 -4.69 -3.67 -18.13
N VAL A 69 -4.05 -4.68 -17.54
CA VAL A 69 -4.36 -5.17 -16.19
C VAL A 69 -3.94 -4.10 -15.19
N LEU A 70 -4.91 -3.59 -14.40
CA LEU A 70 -4.64 -2.54 -13.42
C LEU A 70 -3.97 -3.09 -12.16
N PHE A 71 -4.41 -4.24 -11.68
CA PHE A 71 -3.91 -4.91 -10.47
C PHE A 71 -3.52 -6.36 -10.80
N PRO A 72 -2.29 -6.60 -11.27
CA PRO A 72 -1.78 -7.96 -11.43
C PRO A 72 -1.69 -8.69 -10.09
N GLU A 73 -1.70 -10.01 -10.16
CA GLU A 73 -1.44 -10.85 -9.00
C GLU A 73 0.02 -10.71 -8.55
N ALA A 74 0.24 -10.46 -7.26
CA ALA A 74 1.55 -10.34 -6.66
C ALA A 74 2.07 -11.71 -6.16
N LEU A 75 3.38 -11.90 -6.19
CA LEU A 75 4.03 -13.02 -5.52
C LEU A 75 4.12 -12.77 -4.00
N PRO A 76 4.30 -13.82 -3.18
CA PRO A 76 4.53 -13.65 -1.76
C PRO A 76 5.67 -12.67 -1.45
N GLY A 77 5.45 -11.73 -0.52
CA GLY A 77 6.40 -10.68 -0.14
C GLY A 77 6.37 -9.42 -1.01
N GLU A 78 5.85 -9.53 -2.22
CA GLU A 78 5.59 -8.40 -3.10
C GLU A 78 4.29 -7.70 -2.67
N LEU A 79 4.38 -6.42 -2.40
CA LEU A 79 3.19 -5.62 -2.09
C LEU A 79 2.46 -5.28 -3.40
N LYS A 80 1.20 -4.93 -3.28
CA LYS A 80 0.26 -4.63 -4.36
C LYS A 80 0.92 -4.04 -5.61
N ILE A 81 0.79 -4.76 -6.72
CA ILE A 81 1.23 -4.30 -8.01
C ILE A 81 0.15 -3.43 -8.65
N VAL A 82 0.54 -2.30 -9.22
CA VAL A 82 -0.36 -1.40 -9.93
C VAL A 82 0.23 -1.02 -11.26
N CYS A 83 -0.50 -1.27 -12.35
CA CYS A 83 -0.12 -0.87 -13.69
C CYS A 83 -0.88 0.41 -14.11
N HIS A 84 -0.16 1.46 -14.45
CA HIS A 84 -0.71 2.74 -14.88
C HIS A 84 -0.27 3.08 -16.30
N GLY A 85 -1.06 3.88 -16.99
CA GLY A 85 -0.75 4.41 -18.33
C GLY A 85 -1.39 3.65 -19.46
N GLY A 86 -0.81 3.79 -20.64
CA GLY A 86 -1.29 3.17 -21.88
C GLY A 86 -0.88 1.71 -22.01
N ARG A 87 -1.36 1.08 -23.06
CA ARG A 87 -0.92 -0.24 -23.50
C ARG A 87 0.23 -0.09 -24.50
N ILE A 88 1.13 -1.05 -24.52
CA ILE A 88 2.22 -1.09 -25.47
C ILE A 88 2.48 -2.55 -25.88
N VAL A 89 2.68 -2.78 -27.16
CA VAL A 89 3.09 -4.10 -27.64
C VAL A 89 4.61 -4.26 -27.51
N PRO A 90 5.11 -5.47 -27.22
CA PRO A 90 6.54 -5.70 -27.00
C PRO A 90 7.46 -5.17 -28.08
N GLU A 91 7.01 -5.21 -29.33
CA GLU A 91 7.75 -4.76 -30.52
C GLU A 91 7.98 -3.24 -30.55
N GLU A 92 7.16 -2.47 -29.85
CA GLU A 92 7.25 -1.00 -29.75
C GLU A 92 8.05 -0.53 -28.55
N ILE A 93 8.42 -1.44 -27.63
CA ILE A 93 9.20 -1.11 -26.44
C ILE A 93 10.66 -0.84 -26.85
N THR A 94 11.12 0.35 -26.50
CA THR A 94 12.48 0.80 -26.77
C THR A 94 13.39 0.69 -25.53
N ARG A 95 12.80 0.84 -24.34
CA ARG A 95 13.55 0.87 -23.07
C ARG A 95 12.64 0.51 -21.90
N ILE A 96 13.21 -0.17 -20.92
CA ILE A 96 12.59 -0.38 -19.59
C ILE A 96 13.58 0.09 -18.52
N GLU A 97 13.08 0.89 -17.58
CA GLU A 97 13.86 1.37 -16.44
C GLU A 97 13.15 1.05 -15.13
N MET A 98 13.89 0.62 -14.13
CA MET A 98 13.38 0.48 -12.77
C MET A 98 14.01 1.56 -11.89
N LYS A 99 13.19 2.28 -11.14
CA LYS A 99 13.59 3.34 -10.21
C LYS A 99 12.83 3.20 -8.90
N THR A 100 13.45 3.62 -7.81
CA THR A 100 12.72 3.83 -6.55
C THR A 100 11.72 4.97 -6.71
N ILE A 101 10.60 4.92 -6.01
CA ILE A 101 9.78 6.13 -5.86
C ILE A 101 10.61 7.18 -5.10
N PRO A 102 10.31 8.48 -5.28
CA PRO A 102 11.00 9.53 -4.54
C PRO A 102 10.88 9.32 -3.03
N VAL A 103 12.01 9.24 -2.37
CA VAL A 103 12.15 9.16 -0.91
C VAL A 103 13.06 10.28 -0.40
N PHE A 104 12.95 10.62 0.88
CA PHE A 104 13.68 11.73 1.48
C PHE A 104 15.08 11.34 2.01
N HIS A 105 15.45 10.07 1.86
CA HIS A 105 16.73 9.53 2.33
C HIS A 105 17.25 8.51 1.31
N ASP A 106 18.55 8.20 1.39
CA ASP A 106 19.13 7.13 0.58
C ASP A 106 18.63 5.79 1.07
N ILE A 107 18.38 4.88 0.13
CA ILE A 107 18.01 3.49 0.40
C ILE A 107 19.02 2.54 -0.23
N THR A 108 19.24 1.41 0.42
CA THR A 108 20.13 0.36 -0.07
C THR A 108 19.30 -0.84 -0.54
N VAL A 109 19.46 -1.17 -1.81
CA VAL A 109 18.75 -2.27 -2.46
C VAL A 109 19.72 -3.26 -3.06
N ARG A 110 19.47 -4.54 -2.83
CA ARG A 110 20.19 -5.65 -3.46
C ARG A 110 19.30 -6.31 -4.51
N ILE A 111 19.79 -6.42 -5.75
CA ILE A 111 19.13 -7.14 -6.83
C ILE A 111 20.01 -8.33 -7.22
N SER A 112 19.39 -9.48 -7.43
CA SER A 112 20.11 -10.72 -7.75
C SER A 112 19.23 -11.68 -8.56
N ASN A 113 19.82 -12.76 -9.06
CA ASN A 113 19.14 -13.87 -9.72
C ASN A 113 18.21 -13.43 -10.86
N MET A 114 18.68 -12.52 -11.72
CA MET A 114 17.95 -12.14 -12.92
C MET A 114 17.84 -13.34 -13.85
N ALA A 115 16.63 -13.64 -14.30
CA ALA A 115 16.34 -14.76 -15.20
C ALA A 115 15.19 -14.44 -16.14
N LEU A 116 15.21 -15.08 -17.30
CA LEU A 116 14.13 -15.08 -18.28
C LEU A 116 13.53 -16.49 -18.35
N THR A 117 12.22 -16.60 -18.48
CA THR A 117 11.54 -17.89 -18.53
C THR A 117 10.13 -17.74 -19.10
N ASP A 118 9.62 -18.83 -19.67
CA ASP A 118 8.21 -18.96 -20.04
C ASP A 118 7.36 -19.63 -18.93
N THR A 119 8.01 -20.04 -17.83
CA THR A 119 7.32 -20.70 -16.71
C THR A 119 7.11 -19.71 -15.56
N TYR A 120 5.85 -19.52 -15.17
CA TYR A 120 5.52 -18.72 -13.99
C TYR A 120 6.05 -19.38 -12.70
N PRO A 121 6.64 -18.62 -11.78
CA PRO A 121 7.16 -19.19 -10.54
C PRO A 121 6.03 -19.65 -9.63
N GLU A 122 5.94 -20.95 -9.43
CA GLU A 122 5.02 -21.55 -8.47
C GLU A 122 5.71 -21.77 -7.12
N ASN A 123 4.94 -21.72 -6.03
CA ASN A 123 5.38 -22.06 -4.67
C ASN A 123 6.64 -21.30 -4.21
N VAL A 124 6.66 -19.98 -4.43
CA VAL A 124 7.75 -19.11 -3.95
C VAL A 124 7.75 -19.11 -2.42
N GLN A 125 8.74 -19.76 -1.83
CA GLN A 125 8.97 -19.72 -0.38
C GLN A 125 9.85 -18.51 -0.06
N LEU A 126 9.36 -17.62 0.80
CA LEU A 126 10.08 -16.41 1.22
C LEU A 126 11.00 -16.64 2.39
N LEU A 127 10.49 -17.32 3.41
CA LEU A 127 11.16 -17.49 4.70
C LEU A 127 10.83 -18.85 5.28
N ASP A 128 11.77 -19.36 6.09
CA ASP A 128 11.55 -20.56 6.92
C ASP A 128 10.72 -20.26 8.18
N VAL A 129 10.52 -18.96 8.49
CA VAL A 129 9.83 -18.50 9.68
C VAL A 129 8.72 -17.52 9.29
N LYS A 130 7.52 -17.73 9.82
CA LYS A 130 6.38 -16.86 9.63
C LYS A 130 6.64 -15.43 10.10
N LEU A 131 6.20 -14.44 9.34
CA LEU A 131 6.38 -13.01 9.65
C LEU A 131 5.36 -12.49 10.65
N VAL A 132 4.18 -13.08 10.66
CA VAL A 132 3.07 -12.67 11.50
C VAL A 132 2.69 -13.76 12.49
N ASP A 133 2.14 -13.37 13.62
CA ASP A 133 1.53 -14.27 14.60
C ASP A 133 0.06 -14.56 14.26
N SER A 134 -0.60 -15.36 15.09
CA SER A 134 -2.02 -15.70 14.94
C SER A 134 -2.98 -14.51 15.06
N LEU A 135 -2.50 -13.36 15.51
CA LEU A 135 -3.25 -12.10 15.62
C LEU A 135 -2.90 -11.11 14.49
N GLY A 136 -2.11 -11.54 13.50
CA GLY A 136 -1.69 -10.71 12.37
C GLY A 136 -0.59 -9.69 12.73
N GLN A 137 0.04 -9.80 13.90
CA GLN A 137 1.07 -8.88 14.36
C GLN A 137 2.47 -9.35 13.93
N ASN A 138 3.36 -8.39 13.66
CA ASN A 138 4.74 -8.69 13.29
C ASN A 138 5.46 -9.50 14.40
N LYS A 139 5.96 -10.69 14.06
CA LYS A 139 6.72 -11.56 14.95
C LYS A 139 8.15 -11.10 15.22
N ARG A 140 8.71 -10.28 14.33
CA ARG A 140 10.12 -9.86 14.39
C ARG A 140 10.34 -8.64 15.27
N LYS A 141 9.26 -7.98 15.73
CA LYS A 141 9.34 -6.77 16.55
C LYS A 141 8.50 -6.94 17.83
N GLU A 142 9.00 -6.37 18.92
CA GLU A 142 8.27 -6.21 20.16
C GLU A 142 7.99 -4.74 20.42
N TRP A 143 6.82 -4.42 20.96
CA TRP A 143 6.43 -3.08 21.38
C TRP A 143 5.49 -3.13 22.58
N SER A 144 5.37 -2.04 23.32
CA SER A 144 4.63 -1.97 24.60
C SER A 144 3.12 -2.24 24.49
N GLY A 145 2.55 -2.16 23.31
CA GLY A 145 1.11 -2.40 23.07
C GLY A 145 0.83 -3.70 22.30
N LYS A 146 1.83 -4.58 22.13
CA LYS A 146 1.63 -5.84 21.39
C LYS A 146 0.68 -6.75 22.15
N THR A 147 -0.39 -7.20 21.47
CA THR A 147 -1.37 -8.12 22.03
C THR A 147 -0.77 -9.52 22.12
N LYS A 148 -0.81 -10.14 23.29
CA LYS A 148 -0.11 -11.41 23.54
C LYS A 148 -0.90 -12.63 23.09
N ASP A 149 -2.20 -12.60 23.25
CA ASP A 149 -3.10 -13.73 23.02
C ASP A 149 -4.54 -13.26 22.74
N ILE A 150 -5.40 -14.21 22.39
CA ILE A 150 -6.80 -13.94 22.08
C ILE A 150 -7.58 -13.40 23.28
N GLU A 151 -7.27 -13.84 24.50
CA GLU A 151 -7.97 -13.35 25.69
C GLU A 151 -7.60 -11.89 25.99
N SER A 152 -6.35 -11.51 25.78
CA SER A 152 -5.93 -10.11 25.84
C SER A 152 -6.63 -9.27 24.77
N LEU A 153 -6.77 -9.79 23.53
CA LEU A 153 -7.51 -9.11 22.46
C LEU A 153 -8.98 -8.90 22.84
N LYS A 154 -9.65 -9.92 23.34
CA LYS A 154 -11.05 -9.82 23.80
C LYS A 154 -11.21 -8.73 24.87
N SER A 155 -10.33 -8.75 25.88
CA SER A 155 -10.35 -7.76 26.96
C SER A 155 -10.14 -6.34 26.46
N ILE A 156 -9.26 -6.14 25.46
CA ILE A 156 -9.04 -4.84 24.81
C ILE A 156 -10.33 -4.39 24.09
N LEU A 157 -10.94 -5.27 23.31
CA LEU A 157 -12.15 -4.98 22.54
C LEU A 157 -13.34 -4.67 23.47
N GLU A 158 -13.55 -5.47 24.52
CA GLU A 158 -14.59 -5.23 25.52
C GLU A 158 -14.42 -3.88 26.22
N LYS A 159 -13.17 -3.55 26.59
CA LYS A 159 -12.85 -2.23 27.14
C LYS A 159 -13.16 -1.11 26.15
N GLN A 160 -12.77 -1.25 24.88
CA GLN A 160 -13.04 -0.24 23.85
C GLN A 160 -14.55 -0.01 23.63
N VAL A 161 -15.35 -1.09 23.63
CA VAL A 161 -16.81 -0.99 23.54
C VAL A 161 -17.34 -0.19 24.73
N LYS A 162 -16.94 -0.56 25.95
CA LYS A 162 -17.36 0.14 27.16
C LYS A 162 -16.94 1.61 27.18
N ASP A 163 -15.68 1.91 26.83
CA ASP A 163 -15.18 3.29 26.75
C ASP A 163 -15.97 4.10 25.70
N GLY A 164 -16.39 3.46 24.59
CA GLY A 164 -17.21 4.06 23.53
C GLY A 164 -18.64 4.38 24.00
N GLU A 165 -19.21 3.61 24.93
CA GLU A 165 -20.53 3.88 25.52
C GLU A 165 -20.51 5.11 26.44
N GLU A 166 -19.37 5.44 27.06
CA GLU A 166 -19.19 6.61 27.91
C GLU A 166 -19.16 7.93 27.12
N GLY A 167 -19.08 7.87 25.79
CA GLY A 167 -19.12 9.01 24.88
C GLY A 167 -17.78 9.37 24.24
N TYR A 168 -17.71 10.54 23.65
CA TYR A 168 -16.49 11.00 22.99
C TYR A 168 -15.37 11.32 23.98
N PRO A 169 -14.09 11.06 23.61
CA PRO A 169 -12.95 11.25 24.50
C PRO A 169 -12.64 12.73 24.80
N PHE A 170 -13.32 13.68 24.16
CA PHE A 170 -13.10 15.11 24.32
C PHE A 170 -14.38 15.82 24.77
N GLU A 171 -14.34 16.52 25.92
CA GLU A 171 -15.47 17.25 26.47
C GLU A 171 -16.11 18.25 25.50
N ASN A 172 -15.27 18.86 24.65
CA ASN A 172 -15.69 19.86 23.68
C ASN A 172 -16.23 19.30 22.38
N TRP A 173 -16.41 17.98 22.28
CA TRP A 173 -16.99 17.33 21.10
C TRP A 173 -18.47 16.99 21.34
N SER A 174 -19.28 17.23 20.32
CA SER A 174 -20.64 16.71 20.28
C SER A 174 -20.64 15.21 20.05
N LYS A 175 -21.76 14.56 20.24
CA LYS A 175 -21.92 13.11 19.89
C LYS A 175 -21.67 12.79 18.41
N TRP A 176 -21.58 13.82 17.57
CA TRP A 176 -21.31 13.72 16.15
C TRP A 176 -19.86 14.06 15.78
N GLY A 177 -19.05 14.41 16.75
CA GLY A 177 -17.69 14.91 16.53
C GLY A 177 -17.59 16.40 16.20
N GLY A 178 -18.67 17.16 16.38
CA GLY A 178 -18.66 18.62 16.17
C GLY A 178 -18.00 19.36 17.33
N TRP A 179 -17.36 20.47 17.04
CA TRP A 179 -16.69 21.32 18.00
C TRP A 179 -17.70 22.21 18.78
N LYS A 180 -18.07 21.82 19.98
CA LYS A 180 -19.09 22.48 20.81
C LYS A 180 -18.80 23.96 21.06
N ASN A 181 -17.55 24.38 21.07
CA ASN A 181 -17.19 25.79 21.30
C ASN A 181 -17.52 26.70 20.09
N LYS A 182 -17.87 26.12 18.92
CA LYS A 182 -18.27 26.90 17.75
C LYS A 182 -19.61 26.43 17.19
N LYS A 183 -20.66 27.10 17.61
CA LYS A 183 -21.99 26.92 17.05
C LYS A 183 -22.13 27.74 15.78
N LEU A 184 -22.44 27.12 14.66
CA LEU A 184 -22.58 27.75 13.33
C LEU A 184 -24.04 28.10 13.02
N ALA A 185 -24.95 27.20 13.42
CA ALA A 185 -26.37 27.29 13.08
C ALA A 185 -27.22 26.53 14.11
N ASN A 186 -28.53 26.63 13.97
CA ASN A 186 -29.44 25.70 14.66
C ASN A 186 -29.28 24.31 14.04
N GLY A 187 -29.39 23.26 14.87
CA GLY A 187 -29.33 21.89 14.39
C GLY A 187 -30.44 21.60 13.38
N THR A 188 -30.11 20.83 12.36
CA THR A 188 -31.05 20.40 11.30
C THR A 188 -31.31 18.90 11.35
N GLY A 189 -30.61 18.17 12.24
CA GLY A 189 -30.60 16.70 12.25
C GLY A 189 -29.72 16.05 11.20
N PHE A 190 -29.04 16.83 10.34
CA PHE A 190 -28.19 16.37 9.27
C PHE A 190 -26.86 17.13 9.24
N PHE A 191 -25.82 16.51 8.67
CA PHE A 191 -24.59 17.24 8.33
C PHE A 191 -24.88 18.20 7.18
N THR A 192 -24.51 19.46 7.35
CA THR A 192 -24.77 20.52 6.37
C THR A 192 -23.51 21.36 6.14
N LYS A 193 -23.45 22.05 5.02
CA LYS A 193 -22.45 23.09 4.76
C LYS A 193 -22.97 24.44 5.22
N TYR A 194 -22.12 25.22 5.86
CA TYR A 194 -22.45 26.54 6.35
C TYR A 194 -21.33 27.54 6.05
N LYS A 195 -21.68 28.78 5.72
CA LYS A 195 -20.69 29.82 5.47
C LYS A 195 -20.66 30.79 6.64
N ALA A 196 -19.52 30.85 7.34
CA ALA A 196 -19.31 31.79 8.46
C ALA A 196 -17.90 32.38 8.34
N ASP A 197 -17.73 33.64 8.70
CA ASP A 197 -16.45 34.35 8.71
C ASP A 197 -15.69 34.28 7.38
N GLY A 198 -16.43 34.32 6.27
CA GLY A 198 -15.86 34.21 4.90
C GLY A 198 -15.40 32.82 4.48
N LYS A 199 -15.53 31.80 5.34
CA LYS A 199 -15.10 30.42 5.10
C LYS A 199 -16.28 29.47 5.05
N TRP A 200 -16.12 28.37 4.30
CA TRP A 200 -17.04 27.25 4.33
C TRP A 200 -16.69 26.30 5.48
N TRP A 201 -17.71 25.86 6.19
CA TRP A 201 -17.65 24.89 7.28
C TRP A 201 -18.60 23.74 6.98
N LEU A 202 -18.27 22.56 7.50
CA LEU A 202 -19.29 21.57 7.77
C LEU A 202 -19.90 21.86 9.14
N ALA A 203 -21.21 21.70 9.27
CA ALA A 203 -21.91 21.73 10.53
C ALA A 203 -22.48 20.33 10.82
N ASP A 204 -22.35 19.87 12.06
CA ASP A 204 -22.93 18.61 12.48
C ASP A 204 -24.47 18.71 12.64
N PRO A 205 -25.19 17.61 12.87
CA PRO A 205 -26.65 17.61 13.02
C PRO A 205 -27.18 18.54 14.10
N ASP A 206 -26.38 18.86 15.11
CA ASP A 206 -26.72 19.80 16.17
C ASP A 206 -26.30 21.25 15.86
N GLY A 207 -25.64 21.48 14.71
CA GLY A 207 -25.24 22.81 14.22
C GLY A 207 -23.87 23.29 14.70
N TYR A 208 -23.04 22.44 15.27
CA TYR A 208 -21.67 22.77 15.65
C TYR A 208 -20.71 22.62 14.47
N ALA A 209 -19.64 23.41 14.44
CA ALA A 209 -18.57 23.29 13.44
C ALA A 209 -18.00 21.88 13.48
N PHE A 210 -17.91 21.24 12.31
CA PHE A 210 -17.45 19.87 12.16
C PHE A 210 -16.27 19.80 11.23
N PHE A 211 -15.22 19.11 11.62
CA PHE A 211 -14.09 18.75 10.78
C PHE A 211 -14.15 17.25 10.49
N SER A 212 -14.34 16.90 9.22
CA SER A 212 -14.42 15.50 8.80
C SER A 212 -13.04 14.86 8.88
N ALA A 213 -12.69 14.33 10.04
CA ALA A 213 -11.48 13.55 10.26
C ALA A 213 -11.87 12.10 10.58
N GLY A 214 -11.14 11.15 10.02
CA GLY A 214 -11.37 9.73 10.25
C GLY A 214 -10.38 8.88 9.48
N PRO A 215 -10.31 7.57 9.76
CA PRO A 215 -9.53 6.64 8.96
C PRO A 215 -10.06 6.59 7.53
N ASP A 216 -9.14 6.51 6.58
CA ASP A 216 -9.43 6.22 5.18
C ASP A 216 -9.20 4.74 4.89
N CYS A 217 -9.84 4.21 3.85
CA CYS A 217 -9.67 2.84 3.36
C CYS A 217 -9.87 1.76 4.46
N VAL A 218 -10.83 1.95 5.36
CA VAL A 218 -11.16 0.95 6.39
C VAL A 218 -11.89 -0.21 5.75
N ASN A 219 -11.14 -1.22 5.34
CA ASN A 219 -11.68 -2.44 4.75
C ASN A 219 -10.83 -3.66 5.14
N VAL A 220 -11.27 -4.87 4.79
CA VAL A 220 -10.59 -6.14 5.12
C VAL A 220 -9.55 -6.59 4.08
N PRO A 221 -9.55 -6.15 2.80
CA PRO A 221 -8.55 -6.58 1.85
C PRO A 221 -7.13 -6.29 2.28
N VAL A 222 -6.22 -7.22 1.98
CA VAL A 222 -4.78 -7.07 2.18
C VAL A 222 -4.10 -6.72 0.87
N ASP A 223 -3.04 -5.92 0.94
CA ASP A 223 -2.28 -5.45 -0.23
C ASP A 223 -1.08 -6.35 -0.56
N CYS A 224 -0.96 -7.52 0.05
CA CYS A 224 0.05 -8.50 -0.32
C CYS A 224 -0.51 -9.92 -0.22
N ARG A 225 0.10 -10.83 -0.96
CA ARG A 225 -0.19 -12.25 -0.85
C ARG A 225 0.41 -12.77 0.46
N VAL A 226 -0.39 -13.51 1.23
CA VAL A 226 -0.02 -13.97 2.59
C VAL A 226 0.58 -15.36 2.61
N ASP A 227 0.51 -16.11 1.51
CA ASP A 227 1.04 -17.47 1.42
C ASP A 227 2.51 -17.55 1.82
N GLY A 228 2.82 -18.37 2.79
CA GLY A 228 4.18 -18.60 3.28
C GLY A 228 4.75 -17.50 4.18
N ILE A 229 3.95 -16.52 4.59
CA ILE A 229 4.35 -15.47 5.54
C ILE A 229 3.49 -15.41 6.81
N GLU A 230 2.35 -16.12 6.82
CA GLU A 230 1.44 -16.30 7.97
C GLU A 230 1.95 -17.27 9.04
#